data_a900b15a93cd3abce6ab99b6a3382e7b
#
_entry.id   a900b15a93cd3abce6ab99b6a3382e7b
#
_cell.length_a   1.000
_cell.length_b   1.000
_cell.length_c   1.000
_cell.angle_alpha   90.00
_cell.angle_beta   90.00
_cell.angle_gamma   90.00
#
_symmetry.space_group_name_H-M   'P 1'
#
loop_
_entity.id
_entity.type
_entity.pdbx_description
1 polymer ?
#
loop_
_entity_poly.entity_id
_entity_poly.type
_entity_poly.pdbx_seq_one_letter_code
_entity_poly.pdbx_strand_id
1 'polypeptide(L)'
;MNTVTTINHAALAASLFQRRTNNAGLTLIKTYEGLHLTPYLDPARIWTIGYGHTRTVRAGMKVSNEEADQLLDDDLRLVERAVQRLVTVPLNDNQFSSLVSFSFNVGISNFENSTLLKLLNRGWYEQVPAQLTRWNRAGGESLGGLSRRRAAEGRLWNTPVTSFTEAV
;
A
#
# COMPACT_ATOMS: atom_id res chain seq x y z
N MET A 1 27.62 -21.86 -29.33
CA MET A 1 26.15 -22.04 -29.19
C MET A 1 25.63 -20.84 -28.41
N ASN A 2 25.04 -19.88 -29.11
CA ASN A 2 24.48 -18.68 -28.47
C ASN A 2 23.06 -19.02 -28.00
N THR A 3 22.87 -19.11 -26.69
CA THR A 3 21.54 -19.19 -26.06
C THR A 3 20.93 -17.80 -26.15
N VAL A 4 20.04 -17.58 -27.11
CA VAL A 4 19.20 -16.39 -27.16
C VAL A 4 18.18 -16.54 -26.05
N THR A 5 18.34 -15.77 -24.97
CA THR A 5 17.34 -15.68 -23.90
C THR A 5 16.08 -15.03 -24.48
N THR A 6 15.06 -15.83 -24.72
CA THR A 6 13.77 -15.34 -25.18
C THR A 6 13.17 -14.45 -24.08
N ILE A 7 13.23 -13.14 -24.27
CA ILE A 7 12.58 -12.19 -23.37
C ILE A 7 11.08 -12.40 -23.53
N ASN A 8 10.43 -12.79 -22.44
CA ASN A 8 8.98 -12.93 -22.43
C ASN A 8 8.32 -11.54 -22.53
N HIS A 9 7.92 -11.16 -23.74
CA HIS A 9 7.30 -9.88 -24.05
C HIS A 9 6.03 -9.62 -23.21
N ALA A 10 5.28 -10.68 -22.83
CA ALA A 10 4.11 -10.56 -21.97
C ALA A 10 4.50 -10.16 -20.53
N ALA A 11 5.59 -10.74 -20.00
CA ALA A 11 6.11 -10.38 -18.67
C ALA A 11 6.70 -8.96 -18.66
N LEU A 12 7.36 -8.55 -19.76
CA LEU A 12 7.88 -7.19 -19.93
C LEU A 12 6.72 -6.18 -20.03
N ALA A 13 5.68 -6.48 -20.83
CA ALA A 13 4.48 -5.65 -20.93
C ALA A 13 3.75 -5.55 -19.59
N ALA A 14 3.58 -6.65 -18.84
CA ALA A 14 2.97 -6.64 -17.52
C ALA A 14 3.79 -5.81 -16.52
N SER A 15 5.12 -5.79 -16.64
CA SER A 15 6.01 -4.93 -15.84
C SER A 15 5.86 -3.44 -16.18
N LEU A 16 5.66 -3.10 -17.45
CA LEU A 16 5.48 -1.72 -17.92
C LEU A 16 4.14 -1.11 -17.50
N PHE A 17 3.13 -1.93 -17.21
CA PHE A 17 1.80 -1.50 -16.76
C PHE A 17 1.60 -1.66 -15.25
N GLN A 18 2.66 -1.88 -14.47
CA GLN A 18 2.53 -1.98 -13.03
C GLN A 18 2.20 -0.61 -12.44
N ARG A 19 0.99 -0.49 -11.91
CA ARG A 19 0.53 0.71 -11.21
C ARG A 19 1.32 0.92 -9.93
N ARG A 20 1.63 2.18 -9.62
CA ARG A 20 2.39 2.57 -8.44
C ARG A 20 1.55 3.47 -7.53
N THR A 21 1.85 3.38 -6.25
CA THR A 21 1.31 4.30 -5.25
C THR A 21 1.82 5.73 -5.54
N ASN A 22 0.92 6.69 -5.62
CA ASN A 22 1.28 8.08 -5.85
C ASN A 22 1.86 8.77 -4.60
N ASN A 23 2.39 9.98 -4.75
CA ASN A 23 3.03 10.71 -3.65
C ASN A 23 2.09 10.94 -2.46
N ALA A 24 0.80 11.16 -2.68
CA ALA A 24 -0.17 11.34 -1.60
C ALA A 24 -0.33 10.04 -0.78
N GLY A 25 -0.41 8.90 -1.44
CA GLY A 25 -0.44 7.59 -0.79
C GLY A 25 0.86 7.26 -0.06
N LEU A 26 2.02 7.53 -0.67
CA LEU A 26 3.32 7.33 -0.02
C LEU A 26 3.45 8.19 1.25
N THR A 27 3.06 9.47 1.19
CA THR A 27 3.06 10.37 2.35
C THR A 27 2.17 9.83 3.45
N LEU A 28 0.96 9.36 3.11
CA LEU A 28 0.04 8.76 4.07
C LEU A 28 0.66 7.54 4.75
N ILE A 29 1.20 6.59 3.98
CA ILE A 29 1.83 5.38 4.51
C ILE A 29 2.97 5.75 5.44
N LYS A 30 3.93 6.57 5.00
CA LYS A 30 5.08 7.01 5.80
C LYS A 30 4.67 7.67 7.11
N THR A 31 3.60 8.50 7.09
CA THR A 31 3.07 9.18 8.27
C THR A 31 2.58 8.20 9.34
N TYR A 32 1.94 7.11 8.94
CA TYR A 32 1.34 6.17 9.89
C TYR A 32 2.27 5.01 10.28
N GLU A 33 3.23 4.64 9.43
CA GLU A 33 4.23 3.62 9.79
C GLU A 33 5.33 4.18 10.70
N GLY A 34 5.73 5.45 10.50
CA GLY A 34 6.88 6.05 11.17
C GLY A 34 8.21 5.56 10.60
N LEU A 35 9.28 6.34 10.82
CA LEU A 35 10.61 6.04 10.32
C LEU A 35 11.56 5.62 11.45
N HIS A 36 12.17 4.46 11.29
CA HIS A 36 13.21 3.95 12.17
C HIS A 36 14.49 3.65 11.38
N LEU A 37 15.54 4.45 11.56
CA LEU A 37 16.83 4.27 10.87
C LEU A 37 17.73 3.21 11.52
N THR A 38 17.35 2.72 12.67
CA THR A 38 17.97 1.60 13.39
C THR A 38 16.92 0.54 13.71
N PRO A 39 17.32 -0.75 13.76
CA PRO A 39 16.37 -1.84 13.99
C PRO A 39 15.81 -1.79 15.42
N TYR A 40 14.57 -2.16 15.54
CA TYR A 40 13.90 -2.43 16.81
C TYR A 40 13.15 -3.76 16.74
N LEU A 41 12.83 -4.33 17.91
CA LEU A 41 11.94 -5.48 17.98
C LEU A 41 10.49 -4.99 18.08
N ASP A 42 9.66 -5.42 17.15
CA ASP A 42 8.23 -5.17 17.22
C ASP A 42 7.56 -5.97 18.39
N PRO A 43 6.26 -5.78 18.67
CA PRO A 43 5.57 -6.54 19.71
C PRO A 43 5.61 -8.06 19.50
N ALA A 44 5.77 -8.55 18.27
CA ALA A 44 5.94 -9.97 17.94
C ALA A 44 7.40 -10.44 18.04
N ARG A 45 8.34 -9.55 18.50
CA ARG A 45 9.78 -9.79 18.60
C ARG A 45 10.47 -10.02 17.25
N ILE A 46 9.95 -9.40 16.20
CA ILE A 46 10.52 -9.41 14.84
C ILE A 46 11.37 -8.15 14.66
N TRP A 47 12.62 -8.32 14.20
CA TRP A 47 13.47 -7.20 13.85
C TRP A 47 12.86 -6.38 12.71
N THR A 48 12.67 -5.08 12.94
CA THR A 48 11.98 -4.16 12.05
C THR A 48 12.82 -2.89 11.86
N ILE A 49 12.87 -2.34 10.64
CA ILE A 49 13.59 -1.10 10.30
C ILE A 49 12.83 -0.30 9.23
N GLY A 50 13.21 0.94 8.99
CA GLY A 50 12.59 1.80 7.99
C GLY A 50 11.13 2.09 8.33
N TYR A 51 10.25 1.86 7.40
CA TYR A 51 8.79 2.00 7.54
C TYR A 51 8.09 0.64 7.76
N GLY A 52 8.66 -0.20 8.62
CA GLY A 52 8.06 -1.50 8.93
C GLY A 52 8.67 -2.68 8.17
N HIS A 53 9.81 -2.51 7.50
CA HIS A 53 10.51 -3.60 6.81
C HIS A 53 11.04 -4.63 7.80
N THR A 54 10.86 -5.93 7.50
CA THR A 54 11.27 -7.04 8.40
C THR A 54 12.12 -8.11 7.73
N ARG A 55 12.04 -8.27 6.40
CA ARG A 55 12.55 -9.48 5.70
C ARG A 55 14.06 -9.67 5.74
N THR A 56 14.83 -8.58 5.80
CA THR A 56 16.30 -8.64 5.73
C THR A 56 16.97 -8.03 6.95
N VAL A 57 16.20 -7.74 8.01
CA VAL A 57 16.65 -6.95 9.15
C VAL A 57 17.43 -7.78 10.14
N ARG A 58 18.54 -7.23 10.62
CA ARG A 58 19.41 -7.83 11.66
C ARG A 58 19.75 -6.78 12.71
N ALA A 59 20.06 -7.24 13.92
CA ALA A 59 20.58 -6.37 14.97
C ALA A 59 21.82 -5.60 14.50
N GLY A 60 21.89 -4.32 14.85
CA GLY A 60 23.04 -3.46 14.51
C GLY A 60 23.02 -2.86 13.10
N MET A 61 22.04 -3.19 12.24
CA MET A 61 21.88 -2.50 10.96
C MET A 61 21.63 -1.01 11.15
N LYS A 62 21.95 -0.24 10.12
CA LYS A 62 21.54 1.17 9.97
C LYS A 62 21.17 1.39 8.53
N VAL A 63 20.18 2.22 8.28
CA VAL A 63 19.78 2.66 6.94
C VAL A 63 19.72 4.18 6.90
N SER A 64 19.96 4.76 5.72
CA SER A 64 19.68 6.16 5.44
C SER A 64 18.18 6.37 5.17
N ASN A 65 17.76 7.62 5.05
CA ASN A 65 16.38 7.93 4.64
C ASN A 65 16.07 7.35 3.26
N GLU A 66 17.00 7.47 2.33
CA GLU A 66 16.89 6.98 0.96
C GLU A 66 16.80 5.44 0.92
N GLU A 67 17.59 4.76 1.73
CA GLU A 67 17.52 3.29 1.86
C GLU A 67 16.20 2.85 2.50
N ALA A 68 15.70 3.57 3.50
CA ALA A 68 14.38 3.29 4.10
C ALA A 68 13.25 3.51 3.07
N ASP A 69 13.36 4.53 2.22
CA ASP A 69 12.42 4.77 1.13
C ASP A 69 12.45 3.65 0.08
N GLN A 70 13.64 3.16 -0.25
CA GLN A 70 13.79 2.03 -1.18
C GLN A 70 13.20 0.74 -0.60
N LEU A 71 13.42 0.45 0.68
CA LEU A 71 12.82 -0.70 1.36
C LEU A 71 11.29 -0.63 1.34
N LEU A 72 10.72 0.56 1.59
CA LEU A 72 9.28 0.77 1.51
C LEU A 72 8.77 0.54 0.08
N ASP A 73 9.46 1.08 -0.93
CA ASP A 73 9.10 0.89 -2.33
C ASP A 73 9.05 -0.60 -2.70
N ASP A 74 10.05 -1.36 -2.30
CA ASP A 74 10.12 -2.80 -2.55
C ASP A 74 9.02 -3.59 -1.82
N ASP A 75 8.69 -3.21 -0.58
CA ASP A 75 7.60 -3.82 0.18
C ASP A 75 6.22 -3.53 -0.42
N LEU A 76 6.02 -2.31 -0.92
CA LEU A 76 4.77 -1.90 -1.56
C LEU A 76 4.51 -2.63 -2.88
N ARG A 77 5.53 -3.06 -3.63
CA ARG A 77 5.35 -3.76 -4.91
C ARG A 77 4.43 -4.98 -4.82
N LEU A 78 4.53 -5.74 -3.73
CA LEU A 78 3.68 -6.91 -3.54
C LEU A 78 2.22 -6.50 -3.31
N VAL A 79 2.00 -5.46 -2.51
CA VAL A 79 0.66 -4.94 -2.19
C VAL A 79 0.02 -4.29 -3.42
N GLU A 80 0.79 -3.50 -4.17
CA GLU A 80 0.35 -2.86 -5.41
C GLU A 80 -0.13 -3.88 -6.45
N ARG A 81 0.64 -4.95 -6.66
CA ARG A 81 0.23 -6.06 -7.53
C ARG A 81 -1.04 -6.75 -7.03
N ALA A 82 -1.16 -6.94 -5.72
CA ALA A 82 -2.34 -7.57 -5.14
C ALA A 82 -3.59 -6.69 -5.34
N VAL A 83 -3.51 -5.39 -5.06
CA VAL A 83 -4.63 -4.46 -5.29
C VAL A 83 -5.00 -4.42 -6.76
N GLN A 84 -4.02 -4.33 -7.67
CA GLN A 84 -4.26 -4.31 -9.11
C GLN A 84 -4.93 -5.60 -9.63
N ARG A 85 -4.61 -6.75 -9.06
CA ARG A 85 -5.21 -8.05 -9.41
C ARG A 85 -6.60 -8.24 -8.84
N LEU A 86 -6.82 -7.81 -7.59
CA LEU A 86 -8.05 -8.08 -6.84
C LEU A 86 -9.20 -7.12 -7.17
N VAL A 87 -8.88 -5.87 -7.55
CA VAL A 87 -9.90 -4.88 -7.91
C VAL A 87 -10.22 -5.00 -9.39
N THR A 88 -11.48 -5.26 -9.70
CA THR A 88 -11.96 -5.51 -11.07
C THR A 88 -12.67 -4.30 -11.70
N VAL A 89 -12.78 -3.20 -10.96
CA VAL A 89 -13.41 -1.95 -11.42
C VAL A 89 -12.37 -0.83 -11.57
N PRO A 90 -12.59 0.18 -12.43
CA PRO A 90 -11.65 1.27 -12.61
C PRO A 90 -11.39 2.05 -11.31
N LEU A 91 -10.16 2.43 -11.08
CA LEU A 91 -9.75 3.30 -9.98
C LEU A 91 -8.94 4.48 -10.51
N ASN A 92 -9.13 5.66 -9.94
CA ASN A 92 -8.15 6.74 -10.10
C ASN A 92 -6.92 6.49 -9.20
N ASP A 93 -5.87 7.32 -9.32
CA ASP A 93 -4.61 7.08 -8.61
C ASP A 93 -4.72 7.31 -7.10
N ASN A 94 -5.58 8.19 -6.64
CA ASN A 94 -5.85 8.40 -5.22
C ASN A 94 -6.61 7.22 -4.62
N GLN A 95 -7.59 6.68 -5.34
CA GLN A 95 -8.33 5.50 -4.92
C GLN A 95 -7.43 4.26 -4.86
N PHE A 96 -6.59 4.06 -5.87
CA PHE A 96 -5.61 2.98 -5.87
C PHE A 96 -4.66 3.10 -4.67
N SER A 97 -4.08 4.28 -4.45
CA SER A 97 -3.12 4.54 -3.37
C SER A 97 -3.75 4.42 -1.97
N SER A 98 -5.02 4.81 -1.82
CA SER A 98 -5.79 4.58 -0.59
C SER A 98 -5.93 3.10 -0.27
N LEU A 99 -6.26 2.26 -1.26
CA LEU A 99 -6.36 0.80 -1.07
C LEU A 99 -5.01 0.16 -0.82
N VAL A 100 -3.94 0.65 -1.44
CA VAL A 100 -2.57 0.17 -1.14
C VAL A 100 -2.21 0.48 0.31
N SER A 101 -2.46 1.70 0.81
CA SER A 101 -2.23 2.04 2.23
C SER A 101 -3.02 1.14 3.17
N PHE A 102 -4.30 0.94 2.88
CA PHE A 102 -5.15 0.04 3.65
C PHE A 102 -4.62 -1.39 3.66
N SER A 103 -4.35 -1.96 2.48
CA SER A 103 -3.90 -3.34 2.32
C SER A 103 -2.52 -3.58 2.91
N PHE A 104 -1.62 -2.57 2.86
CA PHE A 104 -0.31 -2.62 3.50
C PHE A 104 -0.43 -2.76 5.02
N ASN A 105 -1.38 -2.04 5.63
CA ASN A 105 -1.58 -2.08 7.08
C ASN A 105 -2.32 -3.33 7.56
N VAL A 106 -3.42 -3.72 6.88
CA VAL A 106 -4.25 -4.85 7.35
C VAL A 106 -3.79 -6.20 6.81
N GLY A 107 -2.94 -6.20 5.78
CA GLY A 107 -2.50 -7.40 5.07
C GLY A 107 -3.38 -7.74 3.86
N ILE A 108 -2.73 -8.30 2.83
CA ILE A 108 -3.37 -8.63 1.54
C ILE A 108 -4.52 -9.63 1.73
N SER A 109 -4.35 -10.65 2.58
CA SER A 109 -5.38 -11.66 2.82
C SER A 109 -6.64 -11.07 3.46
N ASN A 110 -6.48 -10.14 4.40
CA ASN A 110 -7.60 -9.43 5.02
C ASN A 110 -8.33 -8.55 3.99
N PHE A 111 -7.58 -7.85 3.13
CA PHE A 111 -8.17 -7.07 2.05
C PHE A 111 -8.95 -7.95 1.07
N GLU A 112 -8.38 -9.06 0.61
CA GLU A 112 -8.99 -10.02 -0.32
C GLU A 112 -10.33 -10.55 0.20
N ASN A 113 -10.42 -10.85 1.49
CA ASN A 113 -11.63 -11.38 2.12
C ASN A 113 -12.60 -10.30 2.62
N SER A 114 -12.27 -9.01 2.48
CA SER A 114 -13.03 -7.90 3.04
C SER A 114 -14.38 -7.67 2.36
N THR A 115 -15.35 -7.19 3.14
CA THR A 115 -16.59 -6.63 2.59
C THR A 115 -16.32 -5.42 1.71
N LEU A 116 -15.28 -4.63 2.03
CA LEU A 116 -14.85 -3.49 1.23
C LEU A 116 -14.61 -3.89 -0.22
N LEU A 117 -13.75 -4.88 -0.46
CA LEU A 117 -13.44 -5.35 -1.81
C LEU A 117 -14.66 -5.89 -2.54
N LYS A 118 -15.51 -6.65 -1.84
CA LYS A 118 -16.75 -7.22 -2.41
C LYS A 118 -17.71 -6.12 -2.88
N LEU A 119 -17.86 -5.04 -2.12
CA LEU A 119 -18.73 -3.92 -2.48
C LEU A 119 -18.11 -3.08 -3.60
N LEU A 120 -16.82 -2.80 -3.53
CA LEU A 120 -16.11 -2.06 -4.55
C LEU A 120 -16.20 -2.76 -5.93
N ASN A 121 -15.99 -4.06 -5.98
CA ASN A 121 -16.05 -4.84 -7.24
C ASN A 121 -17.48 -4.95 -7.82
N ARG A 122 -18.50 -4.54 -7.06
CA ARG A 122 -19.87 -4.33 -7.55
C ARG A 122 -20.11 -2.90 -8.06
N GLY A 123 -19.09 -2.03 -8.02
CA GLY A 123 -19.18 -0.63 -8.42
C GLY A 123 -19.71 0.31 -7.33
N TRP A 124 -19.78 -0.13 -6.06
CA TRP A 124 -20.30 0.68 -4.95
C TRP A 124 -19.18 1.51 -4.29
N TYR A 125 -18.61 2.43 -5.06
CA TYR A 125 -17.46 3.26 -4.67
C TYR A 125 -17.74 4.12 -3.44
N GLU A 126 -18.96 4.61 -3.29
CA GLU A 126 -19.41 5.46 -2.17
C GLU A 126 -19.39 4.71 -0.83
N GLN A 127 -19.41 3.38 -0.86
CA GLN A 127 -19.36 2.57 0.36
C GLN A 127 -17.94 2.42 0.94
N VAL A 128 -16.91 2.65 0.11
CA VAL A 128 -15.51 2.37 0.51
C VAL A 128 -15.09 3.16 1.76
N PRO A 129 -15.33 4.47 1.90
CA PRO A 129 -14.94 5.20 3.11
C PRO A 129 -15.58 4.65 4.38
N ALA A 130 -16.87 4.29 4.32
CA ALA A 130 -17.56 3.68 5.45
C ALA A 130 -17.03 2.28 5.79
N GLN A 131 -16.62 1.51 4.79
CA GLN A 131 -16.01 0.19 5.02
C GLN A 131 -14.61 0.31 5.62
N LEU A 132 -13.80 1.29 5.23
CA LEU A 132 -12.49 1.55 5.83
C LEU A 132 -12.62 1.77 7.34
N THR A 133 -13.56 2.59 7.80
CA THR A 133 -13.72 2.93 9.22
C THR A 133 -14.00 1.72 10.12
N ARG A 134 -14.47 0.60 9.58
CA ARG A 134 -14.71 -0.64 10.33
C ARG A 134 -13.42 -1.35 10.77
N TRP A 135 -12.27 -1.00 10.17
CA TRP A 135 -10.97 -1.59 10.42
C TRP A 135 -10.13 -0.76 11.41
N ASN A 136 -10.72 -0.40 12.54
CA ASN A 136 -10.13 0.45 13.57
C ASN A 136 -9.81 -0.28 14.88
N ARG A 137 -9.85 -1.61 14.88
CA ARG A 137 -9.63 -2.44 16.07
C ARG A 137 -8.40 -3.31 15.95
N ALA A 138 -7.69 -3.48 17.07
CA ALA A 138 -6.68 -4.51 17.25
C ALA A 138 -6.83 -5.10 18.65
N GLY A 139 -6.69 -6.43 18.77
CA GLY A 139 -6.89 -7.13 20.05
C GLY A 139 -8.30 -6.97 20.63
N GLY A 140 -9.31 -6.66 19.79
CA GLY A 140 -10.69 -6.43 20.24
C GLY A 140 -11.00 -4.99 20.66
N GLU A 141 -9.99 -4.13 20.83
CA GLU A 141 -10.15 -2.74 21.25
C GLU A 141 -10.06 -1.77 20.07
N SER A 142 -10.83 -0.68 20.14
CA SER A 142 -10.73 0.41 19.17
C SER A 142 -9.50 1.26 19.45
N LEU A 143 -8.63 1.40 18.45
CA LEU A 143 -7.40 2.20 18.57
C LEU A 143 -7.54 3.53 17.82
N GLY A 144 -7.33 4.63 18.54
CA GLY A 144 -7.41 5.98 17.97
C GLY A 144 -6.45 6.22 16.80
N GLY A 145 -5.28 5.57 16.81
CA GLY A 145 -4.33 5.61 15.69
C GLY A 145 -4.90 4.99 14.42
N LEU A 146 -5.50 3.79 14.52
CA LEU A 146 -6.14 3.12 13.40
C LEU A 146 -7.35 3.92 12.88
N SER A 147 -8.16 4.47 13.77
CA SER A 147 -9.29 5.32 13.38
C SER A 147 -8.84 6.53 12.56
N ARG A 148 -7.76 7.22 12.98
CA ARG A 148 -7.19 8.35 12.22
C ARG A 148 -6.64 7.90 10.87
N ARG A 149 -5.97 6.75 10.80
CA ARG A 149 -5.46 6.19 9.53
C ARG A 149 -6.60 5.89 8.57
N ARG A 150 -7.64 5.18 9.00
CA ARG A 150 -8.84 4.89 8.17
C ARG A 150 -9.51 6.16 7.66
N ALA A 151 -9.62 7.18 8.53
CA ALA A 151 -10.17 8.48 8.12
C ALA A 151 -9.29 9.18 7.06
N ALA A 152 -7.97 9.09 7.18
CA ALA A 152 -7.03 9.66 6.19
C ALA A 152 -7.10 8.90 4.85
N GLU A 153 -7.19 7.58 4.87
CA GLU A 153 -7.40 6.76 3.68
C GLU A 153 -8.74 7.10 3.00
N GLY A 154 -9.81 7.26 3.77
CA GLY A 154 -11.11 7.68 3.24
C GLY A 154 -11.08 9.09 2.63
N ARG A 155 -10.32 10.03 3.20
CA ARG A 155 -10.12 11.37 2.59
C ARG A 155 -9.36 11.25 1.26
N LEU A 156 -8.27 10.48 1.21
CA LEU A 156 -7.51 10.26 -0.02
C LEU A 156 -8.40 9.61 -1.10
N TRP A 157 -9.22 8.63 -0.73
CA TRP A 157 -10.20 7.99 -1.62
C TRP A 157 -11.13 8.99 -2.28
N ASN A 158 -11.63 9.96 -1.53
CA ASN A 158 -12.58 10.98 -1.99
C ASN A 158 -11.92 12.19 -2.67
N THR A 159 -10.58 12.30 -2.65
CA THR A 159 -9.86 13.42 -3.26
C THR A 159 -9.82 13.24 -4.78
N PRO A 160 -10.37 14.17 -5.58
CA PRO A 160 -10.24 14.11 -7.02
C PRO A 160 -8.78 14.14 -7.47
N VAL A 161 -8.47 13.44 -8.55
CA VAL A 161 -7.19 13.61 -9.23
C VAL A 161 -7.31 14.84 -10.13
N THR A 162 -6.53 15.88 -9.88
CA THR A 162 -6.41 17.01 -10.79
C THR A 162 -5.71 16.54 -12.05
N SER A 163 -6.45 16.34 -13.13
CA SER A 163 -5.87 16.25 -14.46
C SER A 163 -5.33 17.64 -14.79
N PHE A 164 -4.02 17.78 -14.90
CA PHE A 164 -3.44 18.92 -15.61
C PHE A 164 -3.85 18.77 -17.07
N THR A 165 -4.91 19.46 -17.49
CA THR A 165 -5.15 19.72 -18.90
C THR A 165 -4.07 20.69 -19.28
N GLU A 166 -3.02 20.25 -19.98
CA GLU A 166 -2.13 21.17 -20.69
C GLU A 166 -3.02 21.97 -21.65
N ALA A 167 -3.13 23.26 -21.36
CA ALA A 167 -3.73 24.21 -22.32
C ALA A 167 -2.77 24.28 -23.52
N VAL A 168 -3.25 23.79 -24.66
CA VAL A 168 -2.62 23.93 -25.96
C VAL A 168 -2.76 25.38 -26.43
#